data_604a3174a0bdae74c554ae2ff999786c
#
_entry.id   604a3174a0bdae74c554ae2ff999786c
#
_cell.length_a   1.000
_cell.length_b   1.000
_cell.length_c   1.000
_cell.angle_alpha   90.00
_cell.angle_beta   90.00
_cell.angle_gamma   90.00
#
_symmetry.space_group_name_H-M   'P 1'
#
loop_
_entity.id
_entity.type
_entity.pdbx_description
1 polymer ?
#
loop_
_entity_poly.entity_id
_entity_poly.type
_entity_poly.pdbx_seq_one_letter_code
_entity_poly.pdbx_strand_id
1 'polypeptide(L)'
;SRDIGISFLRSYVRLLPDYICILHPLSYLIKQANFNLLKGFKDQYKLVDNLVVSSKYFTKGMEFPIAIALYEKGSMDFKYINDFTFKTENGSSFKLNNFDFIGNYLNKYPRKTVKEPAGYFYTMRDINALKRNKTFLKEKCANAIPIEQEQLPYYHYVNLFKTYANNIPFWLGNLDVFIDNDFFQKHVNDFIKSSKSGKLSKLVDDYFQRITKQT
;
A
#
# COMPACT_ATOMS: atom_id res chain seq x y z
N SER A 1 -10.86 14.36 -13.62
CA SER A 1 -9.91 14.12 -12.53
C SER A 1 -8.96 15.30 -12.38
N ARG A 2 -8.55 15.65 -11.16
CA ARG A 2 -7.45 16.60 -10.94
C ARG A 2 -6.08 15.97 -11.21
N ASP A 3 -6.01 14.66 -11.30
CA ASP A 3 -4.81 13.91 -11.66
C ASP A 3 -4.69 13.84 -13.18
N ILE A 4 -3.62 14.45 -13.69
CA ILE A 4 -3.34 14.57 -15.14
C ILE A 4 -3.13 13.18 -15.75
N GLY A 5 -2.41 12.28 -15.07
CA GLY A 5 -2.13 10.93 -15.59
C GLY A 5 -3.40 10.09 -15.71
N ILE A 6 -4.30 10.16 -14.74
CA ILE A 6 -5.61 9.49 -14.81
C ILE A 6 -6.46 10.10 -15.96
N SER A 7 -6.43 11.42 -16.11
CA SER A 7 -7.14 12.09 -17.21
C SER A 7 -6.57 11.68 -18.56
N PHE A 8 -5.25 11.50 -18.65
CA PHE A 8 -4.57 11.04 -19.86
C PHE A 8 -4.98 9.60 -20.23
N LEU A 9 -4.95 8.66 -19.27
CA LEU A 9 -5.46 7.29 -19.50
C LEU A 9 -6.91 7.29 -20.00
N ARG A 10 -7.77 8.10 -19.41
CA ARG A 10 -9.18 8.20 -19.83
C ARG A 10 -9.35 8.77 -21.24
N SER A 11 -8.39 9.52 -21.78
CA SER A 11 -8.46 10.05 -23.14
C SER A 11 -8.36 8.96 -24.22
N TYR A 12 -7.68 7.84 -23.93
CA TYR A 12 -7.57 6.70 -24.85
C TYR A 12 -8.92 6.05 -25.18
N VAL A 13 -9.90 6.17 -24.27
CA VAL A 13 -11.29 5.72 -24.53
C VAL A 13 -11.88 6.40 -25.78
N ARG A 14 -11.46 7.61 -26.10
CA ARG A 14 -11.93 8.35 -27.28
C ARG A 14 -11.19 7.95 -28.57
N LEU A 15 -9.95 7.50 -28.43
CA LEU A 15 -9.11 7.10 -29.56
C LEU A 15 -9.36 5.66 -29.99
N LEU A 16 -9.90 4.83 -29.09
CA LEU A 16 -10.27 3.42 -29.31
C LEU A 16 -9.15 2.56 -29.93
N PRO A 17 -7.87 2.69 -29.53
CA PRO A 17 -6.82 1.82 -30.04
C PRO A 17 -7.05 0.37 -29.58
N ASP A 18 -6.53 -0.60 -30.33
CA ASP A 18 -6.63 -2.02 -29.94
C ASP A 18 -5.73 -2.34 -28.76
N TYR A 19 -4.54 -1.72 -28.71
CA TYR A 19 -3.55 -1.88 -27.64
C TYR A 19 -3.05 -0.53 -27.16
N ILE A 20 -2.73 -0.45 -25.88
CA ILE A 20 -2.14 0.72 -25.22
C ILE A 20 -0.95 0.27 -24.41
N CYS A 21 0.25 0.73 -24.76
CA CYS A 21 1.44 0.56 -23.93
C CYS A 21 1.83 1.91 -23.36
N ILE A 22 1.84 2.02 -22.01
CA ILE A 22 2.02 3.31 -21.35
C ILE A 22 2.71 3.17 -19.98
N LEU A 23 3.49 4.21 -19.63
CA LEU A 23 4.05 4.36 -18.29
C LEU A 23 3.12 5.19 -17.41
N HIS A 24 2.85 4.69 -16.21
CA HIS A 24 2.14 5.43 -15.18
C HIS A 24 2.49 4.92 -13.77
N PRO A 25 2.21 5.68 -12.70
CA PRO A 25 2.39 5.19 -11.34
C PRO A 25 1.65 3.87 -11.09
N LEU A 26 2.32 2.88 -10.53
CA LEU A 26 1.70 1.59 -10.20
C LEU A 26 0.48 1.78 -9.27
N SER A 27 0.49 2.82 -8.44
CA SER A 27 -0.61 3.17 -7.53
C SER A 27 -1.95 3.42 -8.23
N TYR A 28 -1.99 3.66 -9.55
CA TYR A 28 -3.25 3.78 -10.29
C TYR A 28 -3.99 2.45 -10.37
N LEU A 29 -3.27 1.35 -10.39
CA LEU A 29 -3.83 0.00 -10.44
C LEU A 29 -4.08 -0.57 -9.04
N ILE A 30 -3.07 -0.52 -8.17
CA ILE A 30 -3.06 -1.26 -6.91
C ILE A 30 -3.78 -0.56 -5.74
N LYS A 31 -4.11 0.74 -5.86
CA LYS A 31 -4.91 1.45 -4.86
C LYS A 31 -6.35 1.55 -5.34
N GLN A 32 -7.26 0.89 -4.65
CA GLN A 32 -8.68 0.84 -5.04
C GLN A 32 -9.30 2.23 -5.28
N ALA A 33 -8.95 3.23 -4.45
CA ALA A 33 -9.43 4.60 -4.63
C ALA A 33 -8.98 5.22 -5.97
N ASN A 34 -7.72 4.98 -6.38
CA ASN A 34 -7.19 5.45 -7.66
C ASN A 34 -7.77 4.64 -8.83
N PHE A 35 -7.83 3.31 -8.68
CA PHE A 35 -8.43 2.41 -9.66
C PHE A 35 -9.88 2.79 -9.99
N ASN A 36 -10.66 3.17 -8.97
CA ASN A 36 -12.02 3.64 -9.17
C ASN A 36 -12.13 4.94 -9.97
N LEU A 37 -11.06 5.74 -10.04
CA LEU A 37 -11.02 6.95 -10.88
C LEU A 37 -10.79 6.62 -12.37
N LEU A 38 -10.40 5.39 -12.71
CA LEU A 38 -10.22 4.93 -14.10
C LEU A 38 -11.56 4.60 -14.80
N LYS A 39 -12.68 5.16 -14.33
CA LYS A 39 -14.01 4.99 -14.96
C LYS A 39 -13.96 5.28 -16.46
N GLY A 40 -14.64 4.44 -17.24
CA GLY A 40 -14.62 4.46 -18.70
C GLY A 40 -13.39 3.73 -19.28
N PHE A 41 -12.19 3.97 -18.75
CA PHE A 41 -10.99 3.26 -19.18
C PHE A 41 -11.03 1.78 -18.78
N LYS A 42 -11.19 1.47 -17.49
CA LYS A 42 -11.25 0.10 -16.98
C LYS A 42 -12.47 -0.72 -17.47
N ASP A 43 -13.46 -0.03 -18.05
CA ASP A 43 -14.66 -0.66 -18.59
C ASP A 43 -14.46 -1.07 -20.07
N GLN A 44 -13.39 -0.58 -20.72
CA GLN A 44 -13.09 -0.82 -22.15
C GLN A 44 -11.69 -1.41 -22.38
N TYR A 45 -10.81 -1.35 -21.39
CA TYR A 45 -9.45 -1.86 -21.46
C TYR A 45 -9.13 -2.69 -20.22
N LYS A 46 -8.41 -3.80 -20.43
CA LYS A 46 -7.85 -4.63 -19.34
C LYS A 46 -6.33 -4.69 -19.45
N LEU A 47 -5.67 -4.72 -18.30
CA LEU A 47 -4.24 -4.94 -18.20
C LEU A 47 -3.92 -6.37 -18.63
N VAL A 48 -3.02 -6.58 -19.58
CA VAL A 48 -2.63 -7.92 -20.05
C VAL A 48 -1.18 -8.26 -19.76
N ASP A 49 -0.31 -7.25 -19.68
CA ASP A 49 1.07 -7.42 -19.25
C ASP A 49 1.61 -6.15 -18.59
N ASN A 50 2.67 -6.31 -17.80
CA ASN A 50 3.33 -5.20 -17.13
C ASN A 50 4.78 -5.50 -16.80
N LEU A 51 5.55 -4.42 -16.61
CA LEU A 51 6.84 -4.43 -15.93
C LEU A 51 6.87 -3.29 -14.92
N VAL A 52 7.11 -3.61 -13.63
CA VAL A 52 7.27 -2.61 -12.59
C VAL A 52 8.73 -2.21 -12.52
N VAL A 53 8.99 -0.92 -12.73
CA VAL A 53 10.33 -0.33 -12.75
C VAL A 53 10.46 0.80 -11.73
N SER A 54 11.69 1.16 -11.39
CA SER A 54 11.95 2.27 -10.48
C SER A 54 11.68 3.63 -11.12
N SER A 55 11.04 4.54 -10.36
CA SER A 55 10.89 5.94 -10.78
C SER A 55 12.23 6.68 -10.95
N LYS A 56 13.32 6.16 -10.40
CA LYS A 56 14.66 6.75 -10.52
C LYS A 56 15.17 6.82 -11.96
N TYR A 57 14.63 6.00 -12.86
CA TYR A 57 14.94 6.12 -14.30
C TYR A 57 14.39 7.39 -14.93
N PHE A 58 13.37 8.00 -14.32
CA PHE A 58 12.63 9.12 -14.92
C PHE A 58 12.73 10.41 -14.11
N THR A 59 13.01 10.32 -12.80
CA THR A 59 13.00 11.49 -11.91
C THR A 59 14.02 11.36 -10.79
N LYS A 60 14.56 12.52 -10.39
CA LYS A 60 15.36 12.64 -9.16
C LYS A 60 14.38 12.79 -7.97
N GLY A 61 14.62 12.10 -6.90
CA GLY A 61 13.79 12.20 -5.71
C GLY A 61 13.49 10.85 -5.08
N MET A 62 12.31 10.77 -4.43
CA MET A 62 11.94 9.54 -3.78
C MET A 62 11.57 8.46 -4.79
N GLU A 63 12.08 7.27 -4.53
CA GLU A 63 11.79 6.09 -5.31
C GLU A 63 10.36 5.58 -5.08
N PHE A 64 9.63 5.36 -6.17
CA PHE A 64 8.30 4.74 -6.16
C PHE A 64 8.12 3.88 -7.42
N PRO A 65 7.22 2.90 -7.38
CA PRO A 65 7.03 2.00 -8.51
C PRO A 65 6.24 2.66 -9.65
N ILE A 66 6.79 2.53 -10.86
CA ILE A 66 6.17 2.86 -12.14
C ILE A 66 5.79 1.56 -12.85
N ALA A 67 4.61 1.48 -13.42
CA ALA A 67 4.21 0.39 -14.30
C ALA A 67 4.44 0.80 -15.76
N ILE A 68 5.21 0.00 -16.50
CA ILE A 68 5.12 -0.09 -17.96
C ILE A 68 3.98 -1.07 -18.19
N ALA A 69 2.82 -0.57 -18.60
CA ALA A 69 1.57 -1.34 -18.63
C ALA A 69 1.08 -1.52 -20.05
N LEU A 70 0.78 -2.76 -20.44
CA LEU A 70 0.15 -3.11 -21.69
C LEU A 70 -1.32 -3.44 -21.44
N TYR A 71 -2.18 -2.72 -22.13
CA TYR A 71 -3.63 -2.92 -22.13
C TYR A 71 -4.12 -3.35 -23.49
N GLU A 72 -5.18 -4.16 -23.50
CA GLU A 72 -5.96 -4.50 -24.71
C GLU A 72 -7.44 -4.20 -24.47
N LYS A 73 -8.25 -4.20 -25.53
CA LYS A 73 -9.71 -4.08 -25.42
C LYS A 73 -10.27 -5.17 -24.51
N GLY A 74 -11.14 -4.79 -23.61
CA GLY A 74 -11.74 -5.65 -22.61
C GLY A 74 -12.16 -4.86 -21.39
N SER A 75 -12.48 -5.52 -20.30
CA SER A 75 -12.80 -4.87 -19.03
C SER A 75 -12.01 -5.48 -17.89
N MET A 76 -11.78 -4.69 -16.84
CA MET A 76 -11.15 -5.16 -15.60
C MET A 76 -11.83 -4.53 -14.40
N ASP A 77 -12.03 -5.31 -13.37
CA ASP A 77 -12.44 -4.87 -12.04
C ASP A 77 -11.27 -4.94 -11.06
N PHE A 78 -11.52 -4.54 -9.81
CA PHE A 78 -10.46 -4.58 -8.80
C PHE A 78 -10.10 -5.99 -8.36
N LYS A 79 -11.03 -6.96 -8.53
CA LYS A 79 -10.76 -8.39 -8.31
C LYS A 79 -9.75 -8.91 -9.32
N TYR A 80 -9.94 -8.57 -10.61
CA TYR A 80 -8.99 -8.89 -11.66
C TYR A 80 -7.59 -8.38 -11.32
N ILE A 81 -7.46 -7.13 -10.85
CA ILE A 81 -6.18 -6.53 -10.46
C ILE A 81 -5.57 -7.23 -9.24
N ASN A 82 -6.39 -7.66 -8.26
CA ASN A 82 -5.88 -8.40 -7.10
C ASN A 82 -5.27 -9.75 -7.48
N ASP A 83 -5.82 -10.41 -8.49
CA ASP A 83 -5.35 -11.70 -8.99
C ASP A 83 -4.24 -11.58 -10.05
N PHE A 84 -4.01 -10.37 -10.56
CA PHE A 84 -3.02 -10.12 -11.61
C PHE A 84 -1.59 -10.28 -11.08
N THR A 85 -0.73 -10.92 -11.88
CA THR A 85 0.71 -11.08 -11.55
C THR A 85 1.50 -9.88 -12.02
N PHE A 86 1.93 -9.03 -11.09
CA PHE A 86 2.83 -7.93 -11.37
C PHE A 86 4.26 -8.41 -11.45
N LYS A 87 4.91 -8.24 -12.60
CA LYS A 87 6.32 -8.56 -12.85
C LYS A 87 7.20 -7.35 -12.53
N THR A 88 8.38 -7.58 -11.98
CA THR A 88 9.32 -6.51 -11.59
C THR A 88 10.62 -6.60 -12.39
N GLU A 89 11.33 -5.49 -12.54
CA GLU A 89 12.55 -5.40 -13.33
C GLU A 89 13.71 -6.31 -12.85
N ASN A 90 13.67 -6.76 -11.59
CA ASN A 90 14.65 -7.69 -11.04
C ASN A 90 14.28 -9.17 -11.25
N GLY A 91 13.21 -9.46 -11.99
CA GLY A 91 12.73 -10.82 -12.25
C GLY A 91 11.79 -11.39 -11.18
N SER A 92 11.50 -10.64 -10.10
CA SER A 92 10.47 -11.03 -9.12
C SER A 92 9.06 -10.78 -9.64
N SER A 93 8.07 -11.31 -8.95
CA SER A 93 6.67 -11.01 -9.22
C SER A 93 5.84 -11.05 -7.95
N PHE A 94 4.69 -10.36 -7.94
CA PHE A 94 3.76 -10.39 -6.82
C PHE A 94 2.31 -10.27 -7.29
N LYS A 95 1.37 -10.70 -6.43
CA LYS A 95 -0.07 -10.49 -6.55
C LYS A 95 -0.58 -9.79 -5.30
N LEU A 96 -1.60 -8.94 -5.43
CA LEU A 96 -2.17 -8.24 -4.27
C LEU A 96 -2.87 -9.20 -3.31
N ASN A 97 -3.51 -10.25 -3.82
CA ASN A 97 -4.20 -11.26 -3.02
C ASN A 97 -3.26 -12.16 -2.19
N ASN A 98 -1.94 -12.07 -2.40
CA ASN A 98 -0.96 -12.74 -1.53
C ASN A 98 -0.73 -12.01 -0.22
N PHE A 99 -1.28 -10.80 -0.05
CA PHE A 99 -1.08 -9.97 1.13
C PHE A 99 -2.38 -9.79 1.91
N ASP A 100 -2.30 -9.95 3.23
CA ASP A 100 -3.32 -9.45 4.13
C ASP A 100 -2.93 -8.05 4.59
N PHE A 101 -3.78 -7.08 4.32
CA PHE A 101 -3.45 -5.67 4.52
C PHE A 101 -4.00 -5.15 5.85
N ILE A 102 -3.18 -4.37 6.55
CA ILE A 102 -3.52 -3.79 7.85
C ILE A 102 -4.80 -2.92 7.81
N GLY A 103 -5.11 -2.37 6.65
CA GLY A 103 -6.34 -1.59 6.43
C GLY A 103 -7.63 -2.37 6.63
N ASN A 104 -7.58 -3.71 6.69
CA ASN A 104 -8.71 -4.57 7.03
C ASN A 104 -9.04 -4.53 8.54
N TYR A 105 -8.09 -4.11 9.39
CA TYR A 105 -8.16 -4.22 10.85
C TYR A 105 -8.18 -2.89 11.59
N LEU A 106 -7.82 -1.79 10.92
CA LEU A 106 -7.75 -0.48 11.55
C LEU A 106 -8.14 0.66 10.61
N ASN A 107 -8.41 1.83 11.18
CA ASN A 107 -8.66 3.05 10.42
C ASN A 107 -7.34 3.67 9.95
N LYS A 108 -7.22 3.96 8.65
CA LYS A 108 -6.02 4.56 8.03
C LYS A 108 -6.07 6.08 7.90
N TYR A 109 -7.26 6.64 8.04
CA TYR A 109 -7.53 8.06 7.79
C TYR A 109 -8.42 8.65 8.88
N PRO A 110 -8.33 9.96 9.19
CA PRO A 110 -9.10 10.62 10.25
C PRO A 110 -10.58 10.84 9.86
N ARG A 111 -11.29 9.75 9.49
CA ARG A 111 -12.68 9.84 9.00
C ARG A 111 -13.74 9.65 10.07
N LYS A 112 -13.37 9.03 11.21
CA LYS A 112 -14.30 8.75 12.30
C LYS A 112 -14.07 9.69 13.46
N THR A 113 -15.16 10.13 14.08
CA THR A 113 -15.10 10.76 15.39
C THR A 113 -15.16 9.64 16.45
N VAL A 114 -14.13 9.58 17.29
CA VAL A 114 -14.05 8.68 18.44
C VAL A 114 -14.21 9.55 19.69
N LYS A 115 -15.18 9.23 20.56
CA LYS A 115 -15.49 10.07 21.74
C LYS A 115 -14.31 10.08 22.72
N GLU A 116 -13.75 8.90 23.02
CA GLU A 116 -12.63 8.71 23.94
C GLU A 116 -11.54 7.89 23.23
N PRO A 117 -10.68 8.55 22.45
CA PRO A 117 -9.65 7.83 21.71
C PRO A 117 -8.56 7.30 22.65
N ALA A 118 -8.13 6.06 22.43
CA ALA A 118 -6.98 5.45 23.14
C ALA A 118 -5.64 6.14 22.82
N GLY A 119 -5.64 7.07 21.88
CA GLY A 119 -4.48 7.85 21.41
C GLY A 119 -4.70 8.36 20.01
N TYR A 120 -3.63 8.86 19.42
CA TYR A 120 -3.63 9.36 18.05
C TYR A 120 -2.47 8.75 17.26
N PHE A 121 -2.74 8.45 15.99
CA PHE A 121 -1.75 7.95 15.06
C PHE A 121 -1.73 8.81 13.78
N TYR A 122 -0.59 8.92 13.12
CA TYR A 122 -0.52 9.70 11.89
C TYR A 122 -1.13 8.93 10.71
N THR A 123 -1.80 9.63 9.80
CA THR A 123 -2.41 9.05 8.59
C THR A 123 -1.45 8.12 7.83
N MET A 124 -1.91 6.91 7.52
CA MET A 124 -1.15 5.86 6.84
C MET A 124 -1.64 5.67 5.41
N ARG A 125 -0.94 6.22 4.43
CA ARG A 125 -1.34 6.07 3.02
C ARG A 125 -0.78 4.80 2.38
N ASP A 126 0.50 4.54 2.61
CA ASP A 126 1.25 3.40 2.08
C ASP A 126 2.58 3.25 2.83
N ILE A 127 3.35 2.20 2.51
CA ILE A 127 4.65 1.92 3.12
C ILE A 127 5.64 3.07 2.89
N ASN A 128 5.66 3.68 1.70
CA ASN A 128 6.53 4.84 1.42
C ASN A 128 6.17 6.06 2.27
N ALA A 129 4.90 6.29 2.53
CA ALA A 129 4.47 7.35 3.45
C ALA A 129 4.85 7.01 4.90
N LEU A 130 4.70 5.74 5.32
CA LEU A 130 5.06 5.29 6.66
C LEU A 130 6.56 5.47 6.95
N LYS A 131 7.44 5.20 5.98
CA LYS A 131 8.89 5.42 6.13
C LYS A 131 9.23 6.81 6.66
N ARG A 132 8.46 7.83 6.28
CA ARG A 132 8.72 9.26 6.55
C ARG A 132 7.89 9.84 7.68
N ASN A 133 6.66 9.37 7.82
CA ASN A 133 5.70 9.97 8.74
C ASN A 133 5.97 9.55 10.18
N LYS A 134 5.52 10.37 11.12
CA LYS A 134 5.39 9.98 12.52
C LYS A 134 4.39 8.81 12.62
N THR A 135 4.41 8.11 13.73
CA THR A 135 3.46 7.04 14.07
C THR A 135 2.51 7.53 15.16
N PHE A 136 2.75 7.18 16.41
CA PHE A 136 1.97 7.72 17.53
C PHE A 136 2.20 9.23 17.69
N LEU A 137 1.12 9.95 17.94
CA LEU A 137 1.11 11.39 18.17
C LEU A 137 0.75 11.69 19.62
N LYS A 138 1.35 12.73 20.19
CA LYS A 138 1.04 13.19 21.55
C LYS A 138 -0.33 13.85 21.64
N GLU A 139 -0.77 14.50 20.55
CA GLU A 139 -2.00 15.29 20.50
C GLU A 139 -2.66 15.21 19.13
N LYS A 140 -3.92 15.62 19.06
CA LYS A 140 -4.70 15.69 17.83
C LYS A 140 -4.15 16.78 16.89
N CYS A 141 -4.00 16.44 15.62
CA CYS A 141 -3.69 17.36 14.52
C CYS A 141 -4.52 17.01 13.27
N ALA A 142 -4.39 17.79 12.19
CA ALA A 142 -5.18 17.60 10.96
C ALA A 142 -5.07 16.20 10.33
N ASN A 143 -3.90 15.54 10.47
CA ASN A 143 -3.65 14.21 9.94
C ASN A 143 -3.67 13.11 11.03
N ALA A 144 -4.22 13.42 12.21
CA ALA A 144 -4.31 12.47 13.31
C ALA A 144 -5.54 11.55 13.15
N ILE A 145 -5.30 10.26 13.21
CA ILE A 145 -6.34 9.24 13.31
C ILE A 145 -6.63 9.04 14.80
N PRO A 146 -7.87 9.27 15.27
CA PRO A 146 -8.25 8.87 16.63
C PRO A 146 -8.35 7.35 16.70
N ILE A 147 -7.66 6.76 17.68
CA ILE A 147 -7.55 5.30 17.82
C ILE A 147 -8.72 4.77 18.64
N GLU A 148 -9.48 3.83 18.09
CA GLU A 148 -10.43 3.00 18.83
C GLU A 148 -9.67 1.98 19.70
N GLN A 149 -10.15 1.71 20.93
CA GLN A 149 -9.44 0.86 21.90
C GLN A 149 -9.14 -0.54 21.33
N GLU A 150 -10.08 -1.10 20.59
CA GLU A 150 -9.97 -2.44 19.98
C GLU A 150 -8.91 -2.49 18.87
N GLN A 151 -8.66 -1.35 18.23
CA GLN A 151 -7.70 -1.24 17.13
C GLN A 151 -6.27 -0.89 17.60
N LEU A 152 -6.10 -0.49 18.87
CA LEU A 152 -4.81 -0.05 19.41
C LEU A 152 -3.67 -1.08 19.19
N PRO A 153 -3.88 -2.40 19.34
CA PRO A 153 -2.85 -3.40 19.08
C PRO A 153 -2.28 -3.33 17.65
N TYR A 154 -3.12 -3.11 16.66
CA TYR A 154 -2.71 -3.01 15.26
C TYR A 154 -1.88 -1.75 14.97
N TYR A 155 -2.15 -0.64 15.68
CA TYR A 155 -1.29 0.56 15.58
C TYR A 155 0.09 0.32 16.19
N HIS A 156 0.19 -0.50 17.25
CA HIS A 156 1.48 -0.95 17.77
C HIS A 156 2.23 -1.82 16.75
N TYR A 157 1.53 -2.69 16.01
CA TYR A 157 2.11 -3.45 14.92
C TYR A 157 2.68 -2.52 13.83
N VAL A 158 1.91 -1.53 13.37
CA VAL A 158 2.37 -0.57 12.35
C VAL A 158 3.56 0.25 12.83
N ASN A 159 3.58 0.63 14.10
CA ASN A 159 4.73 1.33 14.70
C ASN A 159 6.01 0.49 14.60
N LEU A 160 5.93 -0.80 14.86
CA LEU A 160 7.06 -1.73 14.71
C LEU A 160 7.40 -1.98 13.24
N PHE A 161 6.40 -2.22 12.38
CA PHE A 161 6.62 -2.42 10.94
C PHE A 161 7.43 -1.28 10.33
N LYS A 162 7.24 -0.05 10.79
CA LYS A 162 8.00 1.10 10.32
C LYS A 162 9.51 0.91 10.45
N THR A 163 10.01 0.23 11.50
CA THR A 163 11.45 0.02 11.70
C THR A 163 12.05 -0.88 10.62
N TYR A 164 11.21 -1.72 10.00
CA TYR A 164 11.59 -2.64 8.92
C TYR A 164 11.18 -2.14 7.53
N ALA A 165 10.46 -1.03 7.45
CA ALA A 165 9.91 -0.54 6.19
C ALA A 165 11.00 -0.26 5.12
N ASN A 166 12.23 0.08 5.54
CA ASN A 166 13.34 0.29 4.61
C ASN A 166 13.86 -1.02 3.97
N ASN A 167 13.55 -2.18 4.53
CA ASN A 167 13.87 -3.49 3.95
C ASN A 167 12.90 -3.86 2.81
N ILE A 168 11.74 -3.19 2.77
CA ILE A 168 10.72 -3.42 1.73
C ILE A 168 11.22 -2.86 0.40
N PRO A 169 11.27 -3.67 -0.66
CA PRO A 169 11.70 -3.23 -1.97
C PRO A 169 10.78 -2.16 -2.55
N PHE A 170 11.30 -1.33 -3.46
CA PHE A 170 10.58 -0.16 -3.97
C PHE A 170 9.25 -0.52 -4.64
N TRP A 171 9.16 -1.66 -5.30
CA TRP A 171 7.94 -2.09 -6.01
C TRP A 171 6.75 -2.36 -5.10
N LEU A 172 6.98 -2.64 -3.82
CA LEU A 172 5.93 -2.78 -2.81
C LEU A 172 5.70 -1.48 -2.02
N GLY A 173 6.47 -0.43 -2.26
CA GLY A 173 6.40 0.82 -1.49
C GLY A 173 5.07 1.55 -1.55
N ASN A 174 4.26 1.32 -2.58
CA ASN A 174 2.90 1.86 -2.69
C ASN A 174 1.81 0.93 -2.15
N LEU A 175 2.15 -0.28 -1.70
CA LEU A 175 1.21 -1.13 -0.98
C LEU A 175 0.89 -0.55 0.41
N ASP A 176 -0.21 -1.03 0.97
CA ASP A 176 -0.49 -0.87 2.39
C ASP A 176 0.46 -1.75 3.22
N VAL A 177 0.59 -1.45 4.51
CA VAL A 177 1.26 -2.34 5.46
C VAL A 177 0.53 -3.69 5.43
N PHE A 178 1.30 -4.76 5.31
CA PHE A 178 0.77 -6.13 5.32
C PHE A 178 1.12 -6.85 6.62
N ILE A 179 0.34 -7.88 6.94
CA ILE A 179 0.38 -8.59 8.22
C ILE A 179 0.12 -10.08 7.99
N ASP A 180 0.74 -10.93 8.81
CA ASP A 180 0.26 -12.28 9.10
C ASP A 180 -0.60 -12.18 10.35
N ASN A 181 -1.93 -11.99 10.15
CA ASN A 181 -2.83 -11.70 11.25
C ASN A 181 -2.95 -12.87 12.23
N ASP A 182 -2.86 -14.10 11.75
CA ASP A 182 -2.95 -15.28 12.63
C ASP A 182 -1.76 -15.36 13.58
N PHE A 183 -0.57 -15.07 13.07
CA PHE A 183 0.63 -14.99 13.91
C PHE A 183 0.55 -13.81 14.88
N PHE A 184 0.14 -12.64 14.39
CA PHE A 184 0.01 -11.45 15.21
C PHE A 184 -0.97 -11.65 16.38
N GLN A 185 -2.14 -12.24 16.14
CA GLN A 185 -3.14 -12.48 17.20
C GLN A 185 -2.61 -13.42 18.29
N LYS A 186 -1.85 -14.45 17.92
CA LYS A 186 -1.23 -15.37 18.89
C LYS A 186 -0.17 -14.71 19.80
N HIS A 187 0.44 -13.63 19.31
CA HIS A 187 1.59 -12.98 19.99
C HIS A 187 1.36 -11.48 20.24
N VAL A 188 0.12 -11.02 20.26
CA VAL A 188 -0.23 -9.59 20.32
C VAL A 188 0.46 -8.85 21.47
N ASN A 189 0.61 -9.50 22.65
CA ASN A 189 1.25 -8.90 23.82
C ASN A 189 2.75 -8.64 23.61
N ASP A 190 3.45 -9.50 22.86
CA ASP A 190 4.87 -9.32 22.54
C ASP A 190 5.07 -8.12 21.61
N PHE A 191 4.17 -7.95 20.63
CA PHE A 191 4.18 -6.79 19.73
C PHE A 191 3.91 -5.48 20.49
N ILE A 192 2.89 -5.45 21.37
CA ILE A 192 2.57 -4.27 22.17
C ILE A 192 3.74 -3.92 23.09
N LYS A 193 4.31 -4.91 23.81
CA LYS A 193 5.44 -4.71 24.71
C LYS A 193 6.66 -4.17 23.98
N SER A 194 7.00 -4.77 22.81
CA SER A 194 8.13 -4.31 21.98
C SER A 194 7.92 -2.89 21.48
N SER A 195 6.70 -2.55 21.02
CA SER A 195 6.37 -1.21 20.55
C SER A 195 6.44 -0.14 21.66
N LYS A 196 5.95 -0.46 22.87
CA LYS A 196 5.95 0.47 23.99
C LYS A 196 7.35 0.69 24.57
N SER A 197 8.14 -0.37 24.66
CA SER A 197 9.49 -0.30 25.26
C SER A 197 10.55 0.21 24.29
N GLY A 198 10.28 0.18 22.96
CA GLY A 198 11.28 0.43 21.93
C GLY A 198 12.35 -0.67 21.82
N LYS A 199 12.18 -1.81 22.53
CA LYS A 199 13.09 -2.96 22.51
C LYS A 199 12.39 -4.14 21.84
N LEU A 200 12.94 -4.62 20.75
CA LEU A 200 12.42 -5.76 20.01
C LEU A 200 12.70 -7.06 20.78
N SER A 201 11.67 -7.89 21.00
CA SER A 201 11.89 -9.27 21.37
C SER A 201 12.40 -10.07 20.17
N LYS A 202 13.15 -11.16 20.41
CA LYS A 202 13.63 -12.04 19.32
C LYS A 202 12.47 -12.53 18.43
N LEU A 203 11.36 -12.91 19.05
CA LEU A 203 10.17 -13.37 18.33
C LEU A 203 9.65 -12.33 17.36
N VAL A 204 9.54 -11.06 17.78
CA VAL A 204 9.04 -9.95 16.95
C VAL A 204 10.04 -9.60 15.86
N ASP A 205 11.34 -9.61 16.16
CA ASP A 205 12.39 -9.37 15.17
C ASP A 205 12.40 -10.47 14.10
N ASP A 206 12.42 -11.74 14.48
CA ASP A 206 12.38 -12.88 13.56
C ASP A 206 11.12 -12.83 12.67
N TYR A 207 9.98 -12.47 13.23
CA TYR A 207 8.74 -12.28 12.48
C TYR A 207 8.89 -11.22 11.37
N PHE A 208 9.34 -10.00 11.71
CA PHE A 208 9.49 -8.94 10.72
C PHE A 208 10.59 -9.24 9.71
N GLN A 209 11.70 -9.85 10.13
CA GLN A 209 12.74 -10.32 9.21
C GLN A 209 12.16 -11.31 8.19
N ARG A 210 11.31 -12.24 8.62
CA ARG A 210 10.67 -13.21 7.74
C ARG A 210 9.72 -12.53 6.74
N ILE A 211 8.74 -11.76 7.19
CA ILE A 211 7.72 -11.20 6.30
C ILE A 211 8.27 -10.13 5.35
N THR A 212 9.35 -9.42 5.72
CA THR A 212 9.95 -8.39 4.87
C THR A 212 11.00 -8.93 3.90
N LYS A 213 11.47 -10.17 4.07
CA LYS A 213 12.39 -10.86 3.15
C LYS A 213 11.68 -11.75 2.15
N GLN A 214 10.44 -12.19 2.45
CA GLN A 214 9.65 -13.02 1.54
C GLN A 214 9.00 -12.23 0.39
N THR A 215 9.24 -10.95 0.35
CA THR A 215 8.78 -9.99 -0.66
C THR A 215 9.93 -9.63 -1.59
#